data_2e34b364601ca40d3bc1a84ca1a63050
#
_entry.id   2e34b364601ca40d3bc1a84ca1a63050
#
_cell.length_a   1.000
_cell.length_b   1.000
_cell.length_c   1.000
_cell.angle_alpha   90.00
_cell.angle_beta   90.00
_cell.angle_gamma   90.00
#
_symmetry.space_group_name_H-M   'P 1'
#
loop_
_entity.id
_entity.type
_entity.pdbx_description
1 polymer ?
#
loop_
_entity_poly.entity_id
_entity_poly.type
_entity_poly.pdbx_seq_one_letter_code
_entity_poly.pdbx_strand_id
1 'polypeptide(L)'
;FYNITLIQFVLSLNSSFSINLNLRELNPILSIEYFFENISSKKSIQERKIPIGIMILLFYFLGEIFNRVSNLSDIGLLFYASSFGLVCVYVLFTFKIKTSIHLLSIGITTGFFIKLNALHDENLIGIVALLFLLSGLIASARLHLKAHTEKEVYIGFFIGFISPIVLF
;
A
#
# COMPACT_ATOMS: atom_id res chain seq x y z
N PHE A 1 -5.46 -12.87 -1.83
CA PHE A 1 -4.84 -11.56 -1.55
C PHE A 1 -3.37 -11.50 -1.99
N TYR A 2 -2.56 -12.54 -1.74
CA TYR A 2 -1.15 -12.60 -2.18
C TYR A 2 -0.97 -12.57 -3.70
N ASN A 3 -1.91 -13.13 -4.47
CA ASN A 3 -1.83 -13.16 -5.92
C ASN A 3 -2.02 -11.78 -6.59
N ILE A 4 -2.83 -10.89 -6.00
CA ILE A 4 -3.11 -9.57 -6.59
C ILE A 4 -1.88 -8.65 -6.51
N THR A 5 -1.15 -8.68 -5.40
CA THR A 5 0.07 -7.87 -5.21
C THR A 5 1.22 -8.35 -6.09
N LEU A 6 1.36 -9.66 -6.27
CA LEU A 6 2.42 -10.26 -7.08
C LEU A 6 2.15 -10.05 -8.58
N ILE A 7 0.89 -10.16 -9.01
CA ILE A 7 0.46 -9.86 -10.37
C ILE A 7 0.65 -8.37 -10.69
N GLN A 8 0.29 -7.46 -9.76
CA GLN A 8 0.54 -6.03 -9.94
C GLN A 8 2.04 -5.70 -9.98
N PHE A 9 2.87 -6.41 -9.23
CA PHE A 9 4.33 -6.28 -9.27
C PHE A 9 4.90 -6.71 -10.62
N VAL A 10 4.50 -7.86 -11.13
CA VAL A 10 4.94 -8.38 -12.44
C VAL A 10 4.50 -7.48 -13.57
N LEU A 11 3.28 -6.93 -13.52
CA LEU A 11 2.77 -5.99 -14.52
C LEU A 11 3.51 -4.64 -14.48
N SER A 12 3.92 -4.17 -13.29
CA SER A 12 4.70 -2.95 -13.17
C SER A 12 6.13 -3.11 -13.72
N LEU A 13 6.74 -4.28 -13.58
CA LEU A 13 8.03 -4.59 -14.19
C LEU A 13 7.94 -4.64 -15.72
N ASN A 14 6.86 -5.18 -16.26
CA ASN A 14 6.66 -5.28 -17.70
C ASN A 14 6.43 -3.91 -18.38
N SER A 15 5.83 -2.96 -17.66
CA SER A 15 5.64 -1.59 -18.16
C SER A 15 6.93 -0.73 -18.09
N SER A 16 7.89 -1.07 -17.22
CA SER A 16 9.18 -0.38 -17.11
C SER A 16 10.17 -0.81 -18.19
N PHE A 17 10.02 -2.03 -18.73
CA PHE A 17 10.76 -2.48 -19.90
C PHE A 17 9.94 -2.13 -21.15
N SER A 18 10.31 -1.02 -21.79
CA SER A 18 9.72 -0.53 -23.04
C SER A 18 10.03 -1.47 -24.21
N ILE A 19 9.48 -2.68 -24.18
CA ILE A 19 9.38 -3.52 -25.36
C ILE A 19 8.11 -3.10 -26.07
N ASN A 20 8.29 -2.40 -27.17
CA ASN A 20 7.27 -1.96 -28.13
C ASN A 20 6.66 -3.19 -28.84
N LEU A 21 6.10 -4.12 -28.07
CA LEU A 21 5.24 -5.18 -28.56
C LEU A 21 3.82 -4.65 -28.50
N ASN A 22 3.21 -4.63 -29.68
CA ASN A 22 1.82 -4.22 -29.89
C ASN A 22 0.88 -5.26 -29.23
N LEU A 23 0.94 -5.37 -27.90
CA LEU A 23 0.20 -6.33 -27.07
C LEU A 23 -1.31 -6.01 -26.96
N ARG A 24 -1.77 -5.01 -27.71
CA ARG A 24 -3.18 -4.57 -27.69
C ARG A 24 -4.14 -5.66 -28.21
N GLU A 25 -3.65 -6.60 -28.99
CA GLU A 25 -4.49 -7.62 -29.61
C GLU A 25 -4.41 -9.01 -28.94
N LEU A 26 -3.47 -9.23 -28.00
CA LEU A 26 -3.12 -10.59 -27.56
C LEU A 26 -3.65 -11.01 -26.20
N ASN A 27 -4.27 -10.11 -25.38
CA ASN A 27 -4.72 -10.56 -24.08
C ASN A 27 -5.99 -9.83 -23.56
N PRO A 28 -7.17 -10.46 -23.67
CA PRO A 28 -8.42 -9.90 -23.12
C PRO A 28 -8.34 -9.72 -21.59
N ILE A 29 -7.46 -10.43 -20.89
CA ILE A 29 -7.23 -10.30 -19.45
C ILE A 29 -6.59 -8.94 -19.13
N LEU A 30 -5.61 -8.48 -19.91
CA LEU A 30 -4.98 -7.18 -19.75
C LEU A 30 -5.96 -6.03 -20.02
N SER A 31 -6.88 -6.21 -20.97
CA SER A 31 -7.91 -5.21 -21.25
C SER A 31 -8.94 -5.11 -20.13
N ILE A 32 -9.27 -6.22 -19.48
CA ILE A 32 -10.16 -6.27 -18.32
C ILE A 32 -9.49 -5.62 -17.10
N GLU A 33 -8.22 -5.90 -16.84
CA GLU A 33 -7.47 -5.26 -15.75
C GLU A 33 -7.34 -3.75 -15.96
N TYR A 34 -6.99 -3.30 -17.18
CA TYR A 34 -6.95 -1.89 -17.54
C TYR A 34 -8.32 -1.23 -17.40
N PHE A 35 -9.39 -1.93 -17.73
CA PHE A 35 -10.77 -1.45 -17.58
C PHE A 35 -11.14 -1.30 -16.09
N PHE A 36 -10.83 -2.31 -15.25
CA PHE A 36 -11.05 -2.24 -13.80
C PHE A 36 -10.18 -1.17 -13.13
N GLU A 37 -8.94 -1.01 -13.56
CA GLU A 37 -8.04 0.02 -13.04
C GLU A 37 -8.51 1.43 -13.45
N ASN A 38 -9.02 1.60 -14.65
CA ASN A 38 -9.59 2.85 -15.14
C ASN A 38 -10.91 3.19 -14.43
N ILE A 39 -11.77 2.21 -14.17
CA ILE A 39 -12.98 2.39 -13.35
C ILE A 39 -12.59 2.70 -11.90
N SER A 40 -11.62 2.01 -11.33
CA SER A 40 -11.14 2.26 -9.97
C SER A 40 -10.50 3.65 -9.82
N SER A 41 -9.78 4.14 -10.83
CA SER A 41 -9.17 5.47 -10.80
C SER A 41 -10.20 6.61 -10.95
N LYS A 42 -11.30 6.35 -11.65
CA LYS A 42 -12.40 7.32 -11.85
C LYS A 42 -13.43 7.34 -10.72
N LYS A 43 -13.37 6.40 -9.77
CA LYS A 43 -14.26 6.43 -8.60
C LYS A 43 -14.06 7.72 -7.81
N SER A 44 -15.16 8.41 -7.54
CA SER A 44 -15.13 9.64 -6.73
C SER A 44 -14.58 9.35 -5.34
N ILE A 45 -13.99 10.33 -4.68
CA ILE A 45 -13.49 10.21 -3.30
C ILE A 45 -14.57 9.69 -2.36
N GLN A 46 -15.83 10.06 -2.62
CA GLN A 46 -16.98 9.63 -1.80
C GLN A 46 -17.23 8.12 -1.88
N GLU A 47 -17.08 7.52 -3.07
CA GLU A 47 -17.25 6.07 -3.25
C GLU A 47 -16.16 5.24 -2.57
N ARG A 48 -14.97 5.84 -2.37
CA ARG A 48 -13.85 5.18 -1.69
C ARG A 48 -13.94 5.24 -0.17
N LYS A 49 -14.72 6.16 0.41
CA LYS A 49 -14.85 6.33 1.86
C LYS A 49 -15.45 5.10 2.53
N ILE A 50 -16.48 4.50 1.94
CA ILE A 50 -17.17 3.33 2.51
C ILE A 50 -16.22 2.12 2.61
N PRO A 51 -15.57 1.66 1.52
CA PRO A 51 -14.65 0.53 1.63
C PRO A 51 -13.45 0.79 2.56
N ILE A 52 -12.92 2.00 2.59
CA ILE A 52 -11.83 2.34 3.52
C ILE A 52 -12.33 2.29 4.98
N GLY A 53 -13.53 2.81 5.26
CA GLY A 53 -14.12 2.71 6.60
C GLY A 53 -14.29 1.26 7.07
N ILE A 54 -14.73 0.37 6.18
CA ILE A 54 -14.83 -1.07 6.47
C ILE A 54 -13.44 -1.68 6.74
N MET A 55 -12.43 -1.32 5.94
CA MET A 55 -11.06 -1.80 6.13
C MET A 55 -10.44 -1.32 7.45
N ILE A 56 -10.72 -0.09 7.88
CA ILE A 56 -10.28 0.44 9.18
C ILE A 56 -10.79 -0.48 10.31
N LEU A 57 -12.09 -0.75 10.33
CA LEU A 57 -12.70 -1.62 11.35
C LEU A 57 -12.13 -3.04 11.29
N LEU A 58 -12.02 -3.59 10.08
CA LEU A 58 -11.49 -4.95 9.88
C LEU A 58 -10.05 -5.07 10.40
N PHE A 59 -9.17 -4.13 10.06
CA PHE A 59 -7.80 -4.14 10.54
C PHE A 59 -7.70 -3.90 12.05
N TYR A 60 -8.55 -3.07 12.61
CA TYR A 60 -8.62 -2.90 14.05
C TYR A 60 -9.00 -4.19 14.76
N PHE A 61 -10.05 -4.89 14.31
CA PHE A 61 -10.45 -6.18 14.86
C PHE A 61 -9.38 -7.27 14.69
N LEU A 62 -8.71 -7.31 13.55
CA LEU A 62 -7.59 -8.23 13.35
C LEU A 62 -6.46 -7.93 14.33
N GLY A 63 -6.15 -6.65 14.56
CA GLY A 63 -5.18 -6.22 15.58
C GLY A 63 -5.53 -6.76 16.96
N GLU A 64 -6.79 -6.64 17.38
CA GLU A 64 -7.27 -7.18 18.65
C GLU A 64 -7.12 -8.71 18.75
N ILE A 65 -7.46 -9.43 17.69
CA ILE A 65 -7.35 -10.89 17.67
C ILE A 65 -5.90 -11.34 17.78
N PHE A 66 -5.01 -10.77 16.97
CA PHE A 66 -3.60 -11.16 16.95
C PHE A 66 -2.84 -10.72 18.20
N ASN A 67 -3.18 -9.57 18.78
CA ASN A 67 -2.55 -9.08 20.01
C ASN A 67 -2.86 -9.97 21.24
N ARG A 68 -3.97 -10.73 21.21
CA ARG A 68 -4.30 -11.69 22.28
C ARG A 68 -3.46 -12.98 22.23
N VAL A 69 -2.78 -13.24 21.14
CA VAL A 69 -1.91 -14.40 20.96
C VAL A 69 -0.47 -13.97 21.18
N SER A 70 0.15 -14.40 22.29
CA SER A 70 1.46 -13.93 22.75
C SER A 70 2.58 -14.03 21.70
N ASN A 71 2.52 -15.01 20.80
CA ASN A 71 3.54 -15.17 19.74
C ASN A 71 3.24 -14.36 18.47
N LEU A 72 2.11 -13.66 18.40
CA LEU A 72 1.64 -12.91 17.23
C LEU A 72 1.34 -11.44 17.54
N SER A 73 1.76 -10.96 18.72
CA SER A 73 1.54 -9.58 19.16
C SER A 73 2.10 -8.55 18.17
N ASP A 74 3.29 -8.81 17.60
CA ASP A 74 3.91 -7.91 16.62
C ASP A 74 3.06 -7.79 15.34
N ILE A 75 2.44 -8.89 14.90
CA ILE A 75 1.49 -8.88 13.79
C ILE A 75 0.24 -8.08 14.17
N GLY A 76 -0.23 -8.19 15.41
CA GLY A 76 -1.32 -7.38 15.94
C GLY A 76 -1.04 -5.88 15.82
N LEU A 77 0.17 -5.48 16.20
CA LEU A 77 0.63 -4.09 16.07
C LEU A 77 0.70 -3.62 14.62
N LEU A 78 1.11 -4.49 13.68
CA LEU A 78 1.07 -4.17 12.25
C LEU A 78 -0.37 -3.86 11.77
N PHE A 79 -1.35 -4.62 12.23
CA PHE A 79 -2.75 -4.37 11.91
C PHE A 79 -3.28 -3.06 12.53
N TYR A 80 -2.89 -2.75 13.77
CA TYR A 80 -3.22 -1.45 14.38
C TYR A 80 -2.59 -0.29 13.62
N ALA A 81 -1.31 -0.40 13.22
CA ALA A 81 -0.64 0.60 12.41
C ALA A 81 -1.32 0.79 11.05
N SER A 82 -1.81 -0.31 10.45
CA SER A 82 -2.56 -0.27 9.19
C SER A 82 -3.91 0.42 9.37
N SER A 83 -4.64 0.12 10.44
CA SER A 83 -5.90 0.80 10.78
C SER A 83 -5.66 2.29 10.98
N PHE A 84 -4.66 2.67 11.76
CA PHE A 84 -4.31 4.07 12.01
C PHE A 84 -3.92 4.82 10.73
N GLY A 85 -3.07 4.23 9.88
CA GLY A 85 -2.70 4.82 8.60
C GLY A 85 -3.91 5.05 7.69
N LEU A 86 -4.86 4.12 7.67
CA LEU A 86 -6.11 4.26 6.91
C LEU A 86 -7.04 5.32 7.51
N VAL A 87 -7.06 5.50 8.84
CA VAL A 87 -7.78 6.61 9.49
C VAL A 87 -7.20 7.95 9.02
N CYS A 88 -5.87 8.10 9.00
CA CYS A 88 -5.23 9.30 8.48
C CYS A 88 -5.63 9.58 7.02
N VAL A 89 -5.63 8.56 6.17
CA VAL A 89 -6.09 8.69 4.76
C VAL A 89 -7.56 9.06 4.69
N TYR A 90 -8.41 8.47 5.54
CA TYR A 90 -9.83 8.80 5.60
C TYR A 90 -10.06 10.28 5.95
N VAL A 91 -9.28 10.81 6.91
CA VAL A 91 -9.29 12.23 7.27
C VAL A 91 -8.85 13.11 6.10
N LEU A 92 -7.78 12.74 5.37
CA LEU A 92 -7.33 13.46 4.18
C LEU A 92 -8.39 13.47 3.07
N PHE A 93 -9.14 12.40 2.91
CA PHE A 93 -10.26 12.36 1.95
C PHE A 93 -11.39 13.34 2.32
N THR A 94 -11.54 13.67 3.60
CA THR A 94 -12.48 14.72 4.02
C THR A 94 -12.04 16.10 3.54
N PHE A 95 -10.72 16.33 3.49
CA PHE A 95 -10.12 17.53 2.90
C PHE A 95 -9.93 17.47 1.38
N LYS A 96 -10.52 16.46 0.71
CA LYS A 96 -10.41 16.23 -0.75
C LYS A 96 -8.97 15.98 -1.23
N ILE A 97 -8.07 15.59 -0.34
CA ILE A 97 -6.69 15.22 -0.68
C ILE A 97 -6.68 13.73 -1.00
N LYS A 98 -6.40 13.39 -2.25
CA LYS A 98 -6.21 12.00 -2.67
C LYS A 98 -4.87 11.49 -2.17
N THR A 99 -4.80 10.19 -1.89
CA THR A 99 -3.59 9.55 -1.38
C THR A 99 -3.46 8.16 -2.00
N SER A 100 -2.23 7.72 -2.27
CA SER A 100 -1.96 6.40 -2.81
C SER A 100 -1.98 5.35 -1.71
N ILE A 101 -3.01 4.49 -1.70
CA ILE A 101 -3.13 3.39 -0.73
C ILE A 101 -2.00 2.36 -0.89
N HIS A 102 -1.49 2.16 -2.10
CA HIS A 102 -0.36 1.24 -2.35
C HIS A 102 0.93 1.74 -1.69
N LEU A 103 1.20 3.04 -1.78
CA LEU A 103 2.35 3.64 -1.11
C LEU A 103 2.14 3.69 0.41
N LEU A 104 0.91 3.85 0.87
CA LEU A 104 0.57 3.73 2.28
C LEU A 104 0.95 2.34 2.82
N SER A 105 0.51 1.27 2.16
CA SER A 105 0.75 -0.10 2.64
C SER A 105 2.24 -0.46 2.65
N ILE A 106 3.00 -0.11 1.61
CA ILE A 106 4.44 -0.38 1.62
C ILE A 106 5.18 0.51 2.62
N GLY A 107 4.71 1.75 2.84
CA GLY A 107 5.21 2.62 3.90
C GLY A 107 5.00 2.00 5.29
N ILE A 108 3.79 1.51 5.60
CA ILE A 108 3.49 0.82 6.86
C ILE A 108 4.41 -0.38 7.04
N THR A 109 4.58 -1.21 6.02
CA THR A 109 5.46 -2.38 6.09
C THR A 109 6.91 -1.97 6.34
N THR A 110 7.39 -0.93 5.67
CA THR A 110 8.76 -0.43 5.85
C THR A 110 8.99 0.11 7.26
N GLY A 111 8.08 0.95 7.77
CA GLY A 111 8.15 1.50 9.12
C GLY A 111 8.04 0.40 10.19
N PHE A 112 7.21 -0.61 9.96
CA PHE A 112 7.07 -1.77 10.84
C PHE A 112 8.37 -2.56 10.96
N PHE A 113 9.03 -2.90 9.84
CA PHE A 113 10.30 -3.64 9.87
C PHE A 113 11.44 -2.85 10.49
N ILE A 114 11.47 -1.52 10.33
CA ILE A 114 12.43 -0.66 11.04
C ILE A 114 12.21 -0.74 12.54
N LYS A 115 10.96 -0.67 12.97
CA LYS A 115 10.62 -0.72 14.39
C LYS A 115 10.90 -2.09 14.97
N LEU A 116 10.57 -3.17 14.26
CA LEU A 116 10.84 -4.54 14.63
C LEU A 116 12.36 -4.79 14.80
N ASN A 117 13.17 -4.28 13.85
CA ASN A 117 14.62 -4.33 13.93
C ASN A 117 15.15 -3.65 15.20
N ALA A 118 14.56 -2.52 15.58
CA ALA A 118 14.98 -1.80 16.78
C ALA A 118 14.53 -2.45 18.09
N LEU A 119 13.43 -3.21 18.10
CA LEU A 119 12.88 -3.85 19.29
C LEU A 119 13.54 -5.20 19.61
N HIS A 120 13.87 -5.98 18.58
CA HIS A 120 14.37 -7.35 18.73
C HIS A 120 15.86 -7.50 18.46
N ASP A 121 16.59 -6.39 18.20
CA ASP A 121 18.02 -6.40 17.83
C ASP A 121 18.35 -7.36 16.66
N GLU A 122 17.36 -7.60 15.79
CA GLU A 122 17.52 -8.46 14.63
C GLU A 122 18.12 -7.69 13.45
N ASN A 123 18.99 -8.33 12.67
CA ASN A 123 19.58 -7.69 11.50
C ASN A 123 18.64 -7.73 10.28
N LEU A 124 17.59 -6.91 10.30
CA LEU A 124 16.58 -6.79 9.22
C LEU A 124 16.91 -5.71 8.19
N ILE A 125 18.13 -5.14 8.23
CA ILE A 125 18.55 -4.03 7.34
C ILE A 125 18.38 -4.39 5.86
N GLY A 126 18.68 -5.64 5.47
CA GLY A 126 18.50 -6.09 4.09
C GLY A 126 17.03 -6.06 3.62
N ILE A 127 16.10 -6.45 4.51
CA ILE A 127 14.65 -6.40 4.22
C ILE A 127 14.19 -4.94 4.09
N VAL A 128 14.65 -4.08 5.00
CA VAL A 128 14.31 -2.64 4.97
C VAL A 128 14.82 -2.00 3.68
N ALA A 129 16.07 -2.28 3.28
CA ALA A 129 16.62 -1.77 2.03
C ALA A 129 15.82 -2.24 0.80
N LEU A 130 15.42 -3.51 0.77
CA LEU A 130 14.55 -4.06 -0.27
C LEU A 130 13.19 -3.35 -0.31
N LEU A 131 12.57 -3.11 0.84
CA LEU A 131 11.29 -2.40 0.92
C LEU A 131 11.37 -0.96 0.42
N PHE A 132 12.46 -0.24 0.71
CA PHE A 132 12.70 1.09 0.14
C PHE A 132 12.84 1.04 -1.38
N LEU A 133 13.55 0.06 -1.91
CA LEU A 133 13.71 -0.13 -3.34
C LEU A 133 12.35 -0.44 -4.00
N LEU A 134 11.56 -1.33 -3.42
CA LEU A 134 10.21 -1.66 -3.88
C LEU A 134 9.28 -0.45 -3.80
N SER A 135 9.38 0.38 -2.75
CA SER A 135 8.57 1.59 -2.64
C SER A 135 8.87 2.58 -3.77
N GLY A 136 10.15 2.72 -4.15
CA GLY A 136 10.57 3.54 -5.30
C GLY A 136 10.03 3.00 -6.63
N LEU A 137 10.06 1.68 -6.84
CA LEU A 137 9.50 1.05 -8.03
C LEU A 137 7.98 1.24 -8.13
N ILE A 138 7.25 1.02 -7.03
CA ILE A 138 5.80 1.23 -6.98
C ILE A 138 5.46 2.71 -7.20
N ALA A 139 6.21 3.63 -6.58
CA ALA A 139 6.04 5.06 -6.79
C ALA A 139 6.20 5.43 -8.27
N SER A 140 7.29 4.99 -8.89
CA SER A 140 7.56 5.21 -10.32
C SER A 140 6.44 4.65 -11.20
N ALA A 141 5.98 3.43 -10.94
CA ALA A 141 4.88 2.81 -11.68
C ALA A 141 3.58 3.63 -11.57
N ARG A 142 3.24 4.12 -10.36
CA ARG A 142 2.03 4.93 -10.15
C ARG A 142 2.09 6.29 -10.83
N LEU A 143 3.27 6.90 -10.87
CA LEU A 143 3.49 8.16 -11.59
C LEU A 143 3.44 7.95 -13.11
N HIS A 144 4.09 6.89 -13.60
CA HIS A 144 4.11 6.56 -15.04
C HIS A 144 2.70 6.28 -15.59
N LEU A 145 1.87 5.54 -14.83
CA LEU A 145 0.47 5.27 -15.16
C LEU A 145 -0.44 6.50 -15.01
N LYS A 146 0.09 7.66 -14.57
CA LYS A 146 -0.69 8.87 -14.25
C LYS A 146 -1.89 8.60 -13.32
N ALA A 147 -1.80 7.54 -12.52
CA ALA A 147 -2.84 7.16 -11.56
C ALA A 147 -2.86 8.10 -10.35
N HIS A 148 -1.69 8.63 -10.00
CA HIS A 148 -1.49 9.55 -8.88
C HIS A 148 -0.49 10.66 -9.23
N THR A 149 -0.60 11.78 -8.53
CA THR A 149 0.41 12.85 -8.56
C THR A 149 1.55 12.54 -7.59
N GLU A 150 2.70 13.18 -7.78
CA GLU A 150 3.85 13.03 -6.88
C GLU A 150 3.47 13.29 -5.42
N LYS A 151 2.70 14.34 -5.16
CA LYS A 151 2.23 14.69 -3.82
C LYS A 151 1.41 13.57 -3.18
N GLU A 152 0.49 12.95 -3.94
CA GLU A 152 -0.35 11.85 -3.45
C GLU A 152 0.46 10.59 -3.13
N VAL A 153 1.51 10.34 -3.89
CA VAL A 153 2.46 9.24 -3.70
C VAL A 153 3.28 9.45 -2.42
N TYR A 154 3.92 10.62 -2.28
CA TYR A 154 4.73 10.93 -1.10
C TYR A 154 3.90 10.98 0.18
N ILE A 155 2.74 11.63 0.15
CA ILE A 155 1.84 11.70 1.31
C ILE A 155 1.46 10.28 1.76
N GLY A 156 1.10 9.38 0.80
CA GLY A 156 0.76 8.00 1.12
C GLY A 156 1.91 7.27 1.79
N PHE A 157 3.11 7.34 1.23
CA PHE A 157 4.27 6.68 1.77
C PHE A 157 4.63 7.18 3.19
N PHE A 158 4.71 8.50 3.38
CA PHE A 158 5.11 9.06 4.68
C PHE A 158 4.08 8.79 5.78
N ILE A 159 2.79 8.88 5.51
CA ILE A 159 1.76 8.51 6.49
C ILE A 159 1.91 7.03 6.87
N GLY A 160 2.08 6.16 5.87
CA GLY A 160 2.29 4.74 6.12
C GLY A 160 3.54 4.49 6.95
N PHE A 161 4.66 5.11 6.59
CA PHE A 161 5.94 4.95 7.25
C PHE A 161 5.92 5.38 8.73
N ILE A 162 5.26 6.50 9.01
CA ILE A 162 5.18 7.07 10.36
C ILE A 162 4.19 6.29 11.24
N SER A 163 3.12 5.71 10.65
CA SER A 163 2.06 5.03 11.40
C SER A 163 2.57 3.98 12.41
N PRO A 164 3.43 3.01 12.06
CA PRO A 164 3.94 2.05 13.03
C PRO A 164 4.93 2.70 14.02
N ILE A 165 5.65 3.73 13.63
CA ILE A 165 6.63 4.41 14.50
C ILE A 165 5.92 5.14 15.65
N VAL A 166 4.73 5.68 15.40
CA VAL A 166 3.95 6.42 16.40
C VAL A 166 3.21 5.48 17.36
N LEU A 167 2.78 4.31 16.87
CA LEU A 167 1.97 3.37 17.66
C LEU A 167 2.81 2.38 18.50
N PHE A 168 4.07 2.20 18.15
CA PHE A 168 5.03 1.39 18.88
C PHE A 168 5.90 2.32 19.74
#